data_04bee5c3ecdca3ad6e34c0f34b0fc235
#
_entry.id   04bee5c3ecdca3ad6e34c0f34b0fc235
#
_cell.length_a   1.000
_cell.length_b   1.000
_cell.length_c   1.000
_cell.angle_alpha   90.00
_cell.angle_beta   90.00
_cell.angle_gamma   90.00
#
_symmetry.space_group_name_H-M   'P 1'
#
loop_
_entity.id
_entity.type
_entity.pdbx_description
1 polymer ?
#
loop_
_entity_poly.entity_id
_entity_poly.type
_entity_poly.pdbx_seq_one_letter_code
_entity_poly.pdbx_strand_id
1 'polypeptide(L)'
;MLKINYKLRIFVMLVVTWLITALGVTAQVIQEQGDPTLAAPLEPLRSGVTEEHVFAEMASHNELRSAALLDYTAFRTYQVVDLKGKVHAEESGRMEYRAPDKKTFVVTSEKGSGLIRHLALNPLIASEIEAASGKQHHDSSITPANYSLHLVGEQQVGLYHCFVAQAVPKRVDKYLFEGKIWIDIQDFAIVRIAGHPAKKLSFWIERADFVREYQKIDEFWLPRRDETFVQVRLYGKKILAIDHQDYTVNGMSNRVVLQTSAGSF
;
A
#
# COMPACT_ATOMS: atom_id res chain seq x y z
N MET A 1 27.08 -7.32 -13.74
CA MET A 1 27.39 -8.27 -12.66
C MET A 1 27.24 -7.58 -11.31
N LEU A 2 26.28 -8.04 -10.54
CA LEU A 2 25.62 -7.35 -9.41
C LEU A 2 26.51 -7.13 -8.20
N LYS A 3 26.78 -5.87 -7.84
CA LYS A 3 27.37 -5.46 -6.54
C LYS A 3 26.43 -4.63 -5.65
N ILE A 4 25.13 -4.68 -5.86
CA ILE A 4 24.14 -3.84 -5.12
C ILE A 4 23.71 -4.46 -3.78
N ASN A 5 23.90 -5.76 -3.57
CA ASN A 5 23.36 -6.46 -2.39
C ASN A 5 24.17 -6.32 -1.09
N TYR A 6 25.41 -5.83 -1.13
CA TYR A 6 26.25 -5.74 0.06
C TYR A 6 25.99 -4.49 0.88
N LYS A 7 25.77 -3.35 0.24
CA LYS A 7 25.51 -2.08 0.93
C LYS A 7 24.15 -2.06 1.66
N LEU A 8 23.13 -2.73 1.14
CA LEU A 8 21.83 -2.83 1.78
C LEU A 8 21.86 -3.72 3.05
N ARG A 9 22.72 -4.73 3.11
CA ARG A 9 22.90 -5.59 4.29
C ARG A 9 23.63 -4.89 5.44
N ILE A 10 24.63 -4.07 5.15
CA ILE A 10 25.36 -3.26 6.15
C ILE A 10 24.50 -2.11 6.66
N PHE A 11 23.61 -1.59 5.84
CA PHE A 11 22.77 -0.45 6.11
C PHE A 11 21.72 -0.70 7.19
N VAL A 12 21.08 -1.86 7.20
CA VAL A 12 20.19 -2.29 8.30
C VAL A 12 20.96 -2.49 9.61
N MET A 13 22.23 -2.83 9.55
CA MET A 13 23.09 -3.11 10.72
C MET A 13 23.52 -1.84 11.47
N LEU A 14 23.71 -0.70 10.79
CA LEU A 14 24.18 0.55 11.40
C LEU A 14 23.10 1.34 12.13
N VAL A 15 21.82 1.16 11.79
CA VAL A 15 20.69 1.79 12.51
C VAL A 15 20.58 1.30 13.95
N VAL A 16 21.08 0.08 14.20
CA VAL A 16 20.92 -0.62 15.47
C VAL A 16 21.83 -0.09 16.58
N THR A 17 22.97 0.50 16.24
CA THR A 17 24.04 0.77 17.23
C THR A 17 23.93 2.12 17.95
N TRP A 18 23.07 3.06 17.54
CA TRP A 18 23.11 4.45 18.03
C TRP A 18 21.90 4.91 18.87
N LEU A 19 20.92 4.02 19.19
CA LEU A 19 19.73 4.37 19.96
C LEU A 19 19.69 3.76 21.38
N ILE A 20 20.82 3.33 21.91
CA ILE A 20 20.90 2.75 23.27
C ILE A 20 21.21 3.84 24.29
N THR A 21 20.33 4.80 24.50
CA THR A 21 20.21 5.50 25.78
C THR A 21 18.82 6.10 25.90
N ALA A 22 17.92 5.45 26.61
CA ALA A 22 17.02 6.00 27.61
C ALA A 22 15.83 5.08 27.93
N LEU A 23 15.81 4.60 29.18
CA LEU A 23 14.65 4.39 30.05
C LEU A 23 13.74 3.17 29.84
N GLY A 24 13.77 2.33 30.86
CA GLY A 24 12.84 1.26 31.12
C GLY A 24 11.40 1.75 31.25
N VAL A 25 10.48 1.00 30.65
CA VAL A 25 9.04 1.10 30.90
C VAL A 25 8.44 -0.29 30.91
N THR A 26 7.69 -0.53 31.98
CA THR A 26 6.87 -1.68 32.32
C THR A 26 5.99 -2.18 31.18
N ALA A 27 5.92 -3.51 31.02
CA ALA A 27 5.04 -4.19 30.11
C ALA A 27 3.57 -3.95 30.49
N GLN A 28 2.85 -3.19 29.71
CA GLN A 28 1.38 -3.22 29.69
C GLN A 28 0.93 -4.04 28.47
N VAL A 29 0.07 -5.01 28.77
CA VAL A 29 -0.68 -5.78 27.79
C VAL A 29 -1.50 -4.79 26.96
N ILE A 30 -1.12 -4.57 25.71
CA ILE A 30 -1.89 -3.77 24.77
C ILE A 30 -2.89 -4.72 24.11
N GLN A 31 -4.16 -4.51 24.48
CA GLN A 31 -5.30 -5.05 23.79
C GLN A 31 -5.21 -4.67 22.32
N GLU A 32 -5.36 -5.65 21.46
CA GLU A 32 -5.41 -5.52 20.01
C GLU A 32 -6.59 -4.60 19.66
N GLN A 33 -6.32 -3.31 19.49
CA GLN A 33 -7.32 -2.39 18.93
C GLN A 33 -7.45 -2.74 17.45
N GLY A 34 -8.45 -3.57 17.15
CA GLY A 34 -8.89 -3.85 15.80
C GLY A 34 -9.20 -2.54 15.08
N ASP A 35 -8.77 -2.45 13.84
CA ASP A 35 -9.11 -1.37 12.93
C ASP A 35 -10.63 -1.17 12.89
N PRO A 36 -11.16 0.00 13.29
CA PRO A 36 -12.61 0.26 13.33
C PRO A 36 -13.30 0.11 11.97
N THR A 37 -12.55 0.12 10.87
CA THR A 37 -13.07 -0.09 9.50
C THR A 37 -13.37 -1.56 9.19
N LEU A 38 -12.90 -2.52 10.02
CA LEU A 38 -13.14 -3.96 9.86
C LEU A 38 -14.19 -4.51 10.85
N ALA A 39 -15.00 -3.64 11.45
CA ALA A 39 -15.98 -4.04 12.45
C ALA A 39 -17.18 -4.82 11.88
N ALA A 40 -17.41 -4.81 10.56
CA ALA A 40 -18.46 -5.60 9.95
C ALA A 40 -18.09 -7.09 9.93
N PRO A 41 -18.98 -8.00 10.33
CA PRO A 41 -18.73 -9.44 10.25
C PRO A 41 -18.55 -9.88 8.80
N LEU A 42 -17.77 -10.97 8.62
CA LEU A 42 -17.70 -11.66 7.34
C LEU A 42 -19.01 -12.40 7.11
N GLU A 43 -19.68 -12.10 6.02
CA GLU A 43 -20.95 -12.73 5.62
C GLU A 43 -20.67 -13.89 4.64
N PRO A 44 -21.55 -14.91 4.59
CA PRO A 44 -21.49 -15.95 3.58
C PRO A 44 -21.59 -15.36 2.16
N LEU A 45 -20.97 -16.01 1.19
CA LEU A 45 -21.13 -15.66 -0.22
C LEU A 45 -22.59 -15.76 -0.64
N ARG A 46 -23.08 -14.80 -1.42
CA ARG A 46 -24.40 -14.88 -2.04
C ARG A 46 -24.50 -16.03 -3.03
N SER A 47 -25.71 -16.54 -3.24
CA SER A 47 -25.95 -17.65 -4.16
C SER A 47 -25.56 -17.29 -5.60
N GLY A 48 -24.99 -18.26 -6.32
CA GLY A 48 -24.64 -18.13 -7.75
C GLY A 48 -23.31 -17.45 -8.04
N VAL A 49 -22.55 -17.01 -7.03
CA VAL A 49 -21.20 -16.47 -7.21
C VAL A 49 -20.19 -17.59 -7.27
N THR A 50 -19.33 -17.58 -8.29
CA THR A 50 -18.20 -18.52 -8.41
C THR A 50 -16.87 -17.77 -8.35
N GLU A 51 -15.83 -18.43 -7.86
CA GLU A 51 -14.46 -17.88 -7.80
C GLU A 51 -13.97 -17.49 -9.19
N GLU A 52 -14.19 -18.36 -10.19
CA GLU A 52 -13.76 -18.14 -11.55
C GLU A 52 -14.36 -16.86 -12.13
N HIS A 53 -15.65 -16.62 -11.89
CA HIS A 53 -16.33 -15.42 -12.39
C HIS A 53 -15.73 -14.17 -11.74
N VAL A 54 -15.65 -14.10 -10.41
CA VAL A 54 -15.14 -12.92 -9.69
C VAL A 54 -13.71 -12.59 -10.12
N PHE A 55 -12.83 -13.59 -10.25
CA PHE A 55 -11.44 -13.33 -10.60
C PHE A 55 -11.25 -13.03 -12.09
N ALA A 56 -12.08 -13.58 -12.97
CA ALA A 56 -12.09 -13.23 -14.39
C ALA A 56 -12.53 -11.77 -14.59
N GLU A 57 -13.61 -11.34 -13.94
CA GLU A 57 -14.08 -9.95 -13.99
C GLU A 57 -13.06 -8.98 -13.38
N MET A 58 -12.48 -9.32 -12.22
CA MET A 58 -11.40 -8.53 -11.63
C MET A 58 -10.22 -8.34 -12.59
N ALA A 59 -9.79 -9.40 -13.24
CA ALA A 59 -8.67 -9.36 -14.19
C ALA A 59 -9.00 -8.49 -15.41
N SER A 60 -10.18 -8.71 -16.03
CA SER A 60 -10.65 -7.97 -17.20
C SER A 60 -10.79 -6.48 -16.91
N HIS A 61 -11.46 -6.11 -15.81
CA HIS A 61 -11.63 -4.72 -15.41
C HIS A 61 -10.30 -4.04 -15.04
N ASN A 62 -9.37 -4.76 -14.41
CA ASN A 62 -8.04 -4.23 -14.12
C ASN A 62 -7.24 -3.97 -15.40
N GLU A 63 -7.32 -4.84 -16.39
CA GLU A 63 -6.67 -4.64 -17.70
C GLU A 63 -7.20 -3.40 -18.42
N LEU A 64 -8.53 -3.23 -18.46
CA LEU A 64 -9.17 -2.05 -19.06
C LEU A 64 -8.75 -0.76 -18.35
N ARG A 65 -8.80 -0.72 -17.02
CA ARG A 65 -8.38 0.44 -16.23
C ARG A 65 -6.89 0.75 -16.43
N SER A 66 -6.06 -0.28 -16.47
CA SER A 66 -4.61 -0.14 -16.67
C SER A 66 -4.29 0.44 -18.06
N ALA A 67 -5.00 0.01 -19.10
CA ALA A 67 -4.85 0.53 -20.45
C ALA A 67 -5.35 1.98 -20.58
N ALA A 68 -6.38 2.37 -19.83
CA ALA A 68 -6.93 3.71 -19.81
C ALA A 68 -6.14 4.73 -18.98
N LEU A 69 -5.32 4.27 -18.02
CA LEU A 69 -4.52 5.13 -17.15
C LEU A 69 -3.25 5.59 -17.86
N LEU A 70 -3.26 6.82 -18.37
CA LEU A 70 -2.11 7.40 -19.09
C LEU A 70 -1.11 8.08 -18.16
N ASP A 71 -1.62 8.86 -17.22
CA ASP A 71 -0.81 9.56 -16.23
C ASP A 71 -1.61 9.89 -14.97
N TYR A 72 -0.90 10.11 -13.87
CA TYR A 72 -1.48 10.77 -12.70
C TYR A 72 -0.41 11.54 -11.92
N THR A 73 -0.86 12.54 -11.18
CA THR A 73 -0.09 13.16 -10.10
C THR A 73 -0.81 12.95 -8.77
N ALA A 74 -0.04 12.85 -7.69
CA ALA A 74 -0.58 12.76 -6.33
C ALA A 74 0.37 13.44 -5.36
N PHE A 75 -0.16 14.06 -4.31
CA PHE A 75 0.62 14.45 -3.16
C PHE A 75 0.76 13.27 -2.22
N ARG A 76 1.98 12.97 -1.77
CA ARG A 76 2.26 11.85 -0.88
C ARG A 76 3.00 12.29 0.36
N THR A 77 2.62 11.66 1.48
CA THR A 77 3.30 11.84 2.76
C THR A 77 3.73 10.48 3.28
N TYR A 78 5.03 10.30 3.42
CA TYR A 78 5.68 9.11 3.97
C TYR A 78 6.08 9.39 5.40
N GLN A 79 5.71 8.52 6.35
CA GLN A 79 5.96 8.71 7.77
C GLN A 79 6.50 7.44 8.44
N VAL A 80 7.37 7.63 9.43
CA VAL A 80 7.71 6.63 10.44
C VAL A 80 7.11 7.07 11.75
N VAL A 81 6.15 6.30 12.26
CA VAL A 81 5.35 6.63 13.44
C VAL A 81 5.51 5.54 14.51
N ASP A 82 5.45 5.87 15.78
CA ASP A 82 5.33 4.86 16.83
C ASP A 82 3.85 4.59 17.17
N LEU A 83 3.62 3.57 18.02
CA LEU A 83 2.26 3.21 18.43
C LEU A 83 1.52 4.29 19.25
N LYS A 84 2.23 5.33 19.72
CA LYS A 84 1.65 6.47 20.42
C LYS A 84 1.30 7.63 19.47
N GLY A 85 1.47 7.42 18.15
CA GLY A 85 1.20 8.43 17.11
C GLY A 85 2.32 9.48 16.95
N LYS A 86 3.48 9.31 17.61
CA LYS A 86 4.60 10.25 17.45
C LYS A 86 5.29 10.00 16.12
N VAL A 87 5.35 11.02 15.28
CA VAL A 87 6.10 11.00 14.02
C VAL A 87 7.59 11.18 14.31
N HIS A 88 8.41 10.22 13.90
CA HIS A 88 9.87 10.24 14.04
C HIS A 88 10.57 10.81 12.81
N ALA A 89 9.99 10.56 11.63
CA ALA A 89 10.47 11.09 10.35
C ALA A 89 9.30 11.22 9.39
N GLU A 90 9.34 12.24 8.56
CA GLU A 90 8.35 12.51 7.51
C GLU A 90 9.05 13.04 6.27
N GLU A 91 8.56 12.60 5.12
CA GLU A 91 8.95 13.11 3.81
C GLU A 91 7.70 13.25 2.95
N SER A 92 7.45 14.45 2.43
CA SER A 92 6.26 14.74 1.62
C SER A 92 6.67 15.30 0.27
N GLY A 93 5.86 15.05 -0.75
CA GLY A 93 6.16 15.52 -2.09
C GLY A 93 5.12 15.10 -3.12
N ARG A 94 5.42 15.44 -4.36
CA ARG A 94 4.61 15.11 -5.53
C ARG A 94 5.13 13.82 -6.17
N MET A 95 4.27 12.83 -6.28
CA MET A 95 4.47 11.66 -7.11
C MET A 95 3.84 11.90 -8.48
N GLU A 96 4.58 11.59 -9.54
CA GLU A 96 4.11 11.63 -10.91
C GLU A 96 4.27 10.24 -11.52
N TYR A 97 3.22 9.77 -12.17
CA TYR A 97 3.23 8.55 -12.97
C TYR A 97 2.91 8.89 -14.42
N ARG A 98 3.58 8.25 -15.34
CA ARG A 98 3.28 8.27 -16.76
C ARG A 98 3.45 6.88 -17.34
N ALA A 99 2.37 6.39 -17.98
CA ALA A 99 2.37 5.10 -18.64
C ALA A 99 3.52 4.98 -19.65
N PRO A 100 4.07 3.77 -19.86
CA PRO A 100 3.65 2.54 -19.19
C PRO A 100 4.32 2.31 -17.83
N ASP A 101 5.46 2.97 -17.51
CA ASP A 101 6.35 2.53 -16.43
C ASP A 101 7.17 3.66 -15.78
N LYS A 102 6.91 4.91 -16.12
CA LYS A 102 7.66 6.05 -15.56
C LYS A 102 7.00 6.55 -14.29
N LYS A 103 7.76 6.54 -13.21
CA LYS A 103 7.34 7.09 -11.92
C LYS A 103 8.46 7.97 -11.37
N THR A 104 8.11 9.14 -10.87
CA THR A 104 9.06 10.08 -10.25
C THR A 104 8.47 10.67 -8.98
N PHE A 105 9.32 11.00 -8.02
CA PHE A 105 8.93 11.65 -6.78
C PHE A 105 9.79 12.88 -6.54
N VAL A 106 9.14 14.02 -6.36
CA VAL A 106 9.78 15.29 -6.06
C VAL A 106 9.47 15.68 -4.62
N VAL A 107 10.49 15.65 -3.77
CA VAL A 107 10.37 16.01 -2.34
C VAL A 107 10.09 17.50 -2.22
N THR A 108 9.10 17.88 -1.43
CA THR A 108 8.72 19.27 -1.14
C THR A 108 8.87 19.63 0.33
N SER A 109 8.86 18.65 1.23
CA SER A 109 9.01 18.85 2.67
C SER A 109 9.65 17.65 3.33
N GLU A 110 10.50 17.94 4.31
CA GLU A 110 11.17 16.95 5.16
C GLU A 110 11.07 17.39 6.62
N LYS A 111 10.69 16.45 7.52
CA LYS A 111 10.60 16.70 8.96
C LYS A 111 11.17 15.53 9.77
N GLY A 112 11.52 15.81 11.04
CA GLY A 112 12.04 14.82 11.97
C GLY A 112 13.45 14.36 11.66
N SER A 113 13.78 13.10 11.98
CA SER A 113 15.13 12.56 11.88
C SER A 113 15.60 12.32 10.44
N GLY A 114 16.61 13.05 10.00
CA GLY A 114 17.25 12.84 8.69
C GLY A 114 17.85 11.44 8.54
N LEU A 115 18.37 10.87 9.64
CA LEU A 115 18.88 9.50 9.64
C LEU A 115 17.77 8.48 9.34
N ILE A 116 16.60 8.61 9.96
CA ILE A 116 15.46 7.72 9.71
C ILE A 116 14.94 7.90 8.29
N ARG A 117 14.85 9.14 7.78
CA ARG A 117 14.48 9.36 6.37
C ARG A 117 15.43 8.64 5.44
N HIS A 118 16.73 8.87 5.59
CA HIS A 118 17.74 8.23 4.75
C HIS A 118 17.72 6.69 4.84
N LEU A 119 17.43 6.13 6.01
CA LEU A 119 17.51 4.70 6.25
C LEU A 119 16.20 3.95 5.95
N ALA A 120 15.05 4.59 6.08
CA ALA A 120 13.76 3.94 5.91
C ALA A 120 12.94 4.53 4.76
N LEU A 121 12.77 5.85 4.69
CA LEU A 121 11.86 6.46 3.71
C LEU A 121 12.45 6.52 2.31
N ASN A 122 13.69 6.97 2.14
CA ASN A 122 14.31 7.08 0.82
C ASN A 122 14.42 5.73 0.09
N PRO A 123 14.83 4.61 0.76
CA PRO A 123 14.82 3.29 0.13
C PRO A 123 13.41 2.80 -0.22
N LEU A 124 12.41 3.14 0.61
CA LEU A 124 11.00 2.80 0.33
C LEU A 124 10.51 3.51 -0.92
N ILE A 125 10.72 4.83 -1.02
CA ILE A 125 10.38 5.66 -2.18
C ILE A 125 11.10 5.15 -3.44
N ALA A 126 12.40 4.88 -3.34
CA ALA A 126 13.18 4.35 -4.45
C ALA A 126 12.68 2.99 -4.93
N SER A 127 12.32 2.09 -3.99
CA SER A 127 11.74 0.78 -4.29
C SER A 127 10.38 0.89 -4.97
N GLU A 128 9.57 1.86 -4.59
CA GLU A 128 8.27 2.12 -5.22
C GLU A 128 8.41 2.64 -6.66
N ILE A 129 9.37 3.53 -6.89
CA ILE A 129 9.69 4.02 -8.24
C ILE A 129 10.20 2.88 -9.12
N GLU A 130 11.09 2.04 -8.59
CA GLU A 130 11.63 0.87 -9.29
C GLU A 130 10.53 -0.17 -9.61
N ALA A 131 9.58 -0.37 -8.67
CA ALA A 131 8.49 -1.33 -8.85
C ALA A 131 7.48 -0.94 -9.96
N ALA A 132 7.46 0.32 -10.39
CA ALA A 132 6.68 0.75 -11.54
C ALA A 132 7.26 0.23 -12.86
N SER A 133 8.55 -0.14 -12.90
CA SER A 133 9.20 -0.64 -14.12
C SER A 133 8.81 -2.10 -14.41
N GLY A 134 8.47 -2.36 -15.67
CA GLY A 134 7.80 -3.52 -16.26
C GLY A 134 7.97 -4.91 -15.62
N LYS A 135 9.19 -5.38 -15.35
CA LYS A 135 9.40 -6.74 -14.83
C LYS A 135 8.89 -6.94 -13.40
N GLN A 136 9.12 -5.97 -12.52
CA GLN A 136 8.71 -6.09 -11.12
C GLN A 136 7.20 -5.97 -10.98
N HIS A 137 6.56 -5.19 -11.82
CA HIS A 137 5.10 -5.07 -11.87
C HIS A 137 4.43 -6.41 -12.19
N HIS A 138 4.94 -7.14 -13.18
CA HIS A 138 4.43 -8.47 -13.54
C HIS A 138 4.66 -9.50 -12.41
N ASP A 139 5.83 -9.46 -11.76
CA ASP A 139 6.21 -10.43 -10.73
C ASP A 139 5.44 -10.24 -9.39
N SER A 140 4.86 -9.07 -9.16
CA SER A 140 4.09 -8.72 -7.94
C SER A 140 2.58 -8.68 -8.15
N SER A 141 2.08 -8.72 -9.38
CA SER A 141 0.66 -8.58 -9.71
C SER A 141 -0.20 -9.70 -9.12
N ILE A 142 -1.42 -9.34 -8.70
CA ILE A 142 -2.40 -10.31 -8.16
C ILE A 142 -3.08 -11.01 -9.33
N THR A 143 -2.45 -12.07 -9.79
CA THR A 143 -2.90 -12.89 -10.91
C THR A 143 -2.82 -14.38 -10.58
N PRO A 144 -3.52 -15.24 -11.32
CA PRO A 144 -3.41 -16.69 -11.15
C PRO A 144 -2.00 -17.25 -11.34
N ALA A 145 -1.11 -16.53 -12.01
CA ALA A 145 0.30 -16.91 -12.14
C ALA A 145 1.06 -16.80 -10.81
N ASN A 146 0.71 -15.82 -9.98
CA ASN A 146 1.39 -15.52 -8.74
C ASN A 146 0.67 -16.05 -7.50
N TYR A 147 -0.67 -16.19 -7.54
CA TYR A 147 -1.49 -16.51 -6.37
C TYR A 147 -2.51 -17.62 -6.65
N SER A 148 -2.81 -18.39 -5.61
CA SER A 148 -4.07 -19.09 -5.47
C SER A 148 -5.02 -18.19 -4.69
N LEU A 149 -6.21 -17.94 -5.25
CA LEU A 149 -7.21 -17.04 -4.67
C LEU A 149 -8.46 -17.88 -4.34
N HIS A 150 -9.00 -17.72 -3.12
CA HIS A 150 -10.19 -18.43 -2.66
C HIS A 150 -11.17 -17.45 -2.03
N LEU A 151 -12.40 -17.39 -2.51
CA LEU A 151 -13.46 -16.60 -1.90
C LEU A 151 -13.82 -17.16 -0.53
N VAL A 152 -13.84 -16.30 0.49
CA VAL A 152 -14.14 -16.71 1.87
C VAL A 152 -15.42 -16.08 2.42
N GLY A 153 -16.02 -15.12 1.68
CA GLY A 153 -17.26 -14.46 2.07
C GLY A 153 -17.39 -13.07 1.47
N GLU A 154 -18.31 -12.30 2.02
CA GLU A 154 -18.55 -10.89 1.69
C GLU A 154 -18.41 -10.03 2.93
N GLN A 155 -18.04 -8.75 2.75
CA GLN A 155 -17.88 -7.80 3.86
C GLN A 155 -18.07 -6.36 3.39
N GLN A 156 -18.68 -5.54 4.25
CA GLN A 156 -18.74 -4.10 4.03
C GLN A 156 -17.42 -3.45 4.43
N VAL A 157 -16.83 -2.65 3.53
CA VAL A 157 -15.62 -1.86 3.77
C VAL A 157 -15.93 -0.40 3.43
N GLY A 158 -16.15 0.41 4.44
CA GLY A 158 -16.63 1.78 4.25
C GLY A 158 -17.93 1.82 3.45
N LEU A 159 -17.92 2.46 2.29
CA LEU A 159 -19.09 2.56 1.40
C LEU A 159 -19.21 1.37 0.42
N TYR A 160 -18.22 0.46 0.38
CA TYR A 160 -18.12 -0.59 -0.62
C TYR A 160 -18.52 -1.94 -0.04
N HIS A 161 -19.41 -2.66 -0.73
CA HIS A 161 -19.68 -4.07 -0.43
C HIS A 161 -18.72 -4.91 -1.25
N CYS A 162 -17.96 -5.79 -0.59
CA CYS A 162 -16.84 -6.46 -1.21
C CYS A 162 -16.94 -7.99 -1.08
N PHE A 163 -16.55 -8.69 -2.14
CA PHE A 163 -16.11 -10.06 -2.00
C PHE A 163 -14.78 -10.07 -1.24
N VAL A 164 -14.62 -11.03 -0.32
CA VAL A 164 -13.36 -11.24 0.41
C VAL A 164 -12.70 -12.50 -0.10
N ALA A 165 -11.46 -12.39 -0.56
CA ALA A 165 -10.69 -13.53 -1.01
C ALA A 165 -9.41 -13.68 -0.18
N GLN A 166 -9.09 -14.93 0.17
CA GLN A 166 -7.79 -15.32 0.69
C GLN A 166 -6.81 -15.41 -0.48
N ALA A 167 -5.69 -14.70 -0.39
CA ALA A 167 -4.60 -14.75 -1.36
C ALA A 167 -3.44 -15.55 -0.76
N VAL A 168 -3.08 -16.66 -1.43
CA VAL A 168 -1.94 -17.50 -1.05
C VAL A 168 -0.92 -17.46 -2.18
N PRO A 169 0.31 -16.99 -1.93
CA PRO A 169 1.33 -16.88 -2.96
C PRO A 169 1.81 -18.25 -3.42
N LYS A 170 2.00 -18.46 -4.73
CA LYS A 170 2.47 -19.72 -5.31
C LYS A 170 3.99 -19.93 -5.15
N ARG A 171 4.70 -18.93 -4.70
CA ARG A 171 6.15 -18.99 -4.41
C ARG A 171 6.53 -18.09 -3.25
N VAL A 172 7.63 -18.39 -2.59
CA VAL A 172 8.21 -17.54 -1.54
C VAL A 172 9.03 -16.45 -2.19
N ASP A 173 8.47 -15.24 -2.28
CA ASP A 173 9.10 -14.07 -2.89
C ASP A 173 8.87 -12.83 -2.04
N LYS A 174 9.82 -11.88 -2.06
CA LYS A 174 9.74 -10.62 -1.30
C LYS A 174 8.68 -9.65 -1.83
N TYR A 175 8.24 -9.83 -3.08
CA TYR A 175 7.22 -9.01 -3.74
C TYR A 175 5.81 -9.59 -3.62
N LEU A 176 5.69 -10.82 -3.12
CA LEU A 176 4.42 -11.47 -2.88
C LEU A 176 4.03 -11.40 -1.40
N PHE A 177 2.75 -11.52 -1.13
CA PHE A 177 2.19 -11.52 0.22
C PHE A 177 1.25 -12.70 0.43
N GLU A 178 0.97 -13.03 1.67
CA GLU A 178 -0.12 -13.89 2.09
C GLU A 178 -1.11 -13.06 2.90
N GLY A 179 -2.42 -13.17 2.61
CA GLY A 179 -3.41 -12.35 3.29
C GLY A 179 -4.75 -12.33 2.60
N LYS A 180 -5.50 -11.27 2.79
CA LYS A 180 -6.84 -11.07 2.22
C LYS A 180 -6.88 -9.89 1.26
N ILE A 181 -7.73 -10.01 0.25
CA ILE A 181 -8.10 -8.91 -0.65
C ILE A 181 -9.61 -8.72 -0.59
N TRP A 182 -10.05 -7.46 -0.64
CA TRP A 182 -11.44 -7.05 -0.70
C TRP A 182 -11.70 -6.49 -2.09
N ILE A 183 -12.65 -7.09 -2.81
CA ILE A 183 -12.96 -6.80 -4.20
C ILE A 183 -14.37 -6.23 -4.24
N ASP A 184 -14.52 -4.97 -4.67
CA ASP A 184 -15.84 -4.35 -4.83
C ASP A 184 -16.72 -5.17 -5.77
N ILE A 185 -17.97 -5.41 -5.36
CA ILE A 185 -18.91 -6.25 -6.13
C ILE A 185 -19.42 -5.60 -7.41
N GLN A 186 -19.30 -4.28 -7.55
CA GLN A 186 -19.81 -3.52 -8.71
C GLN A 186 -18.70 -3.31 -9.75
N ASP A 187 -17.55 -2.84 -9.30
CA ASP A 187 -16.42 -2.49 -10.17
C ASP A 187 -15.41 -3.63 -10.34
N PHE A 188 -15.52 -4.70 -9.58
CA PHE A 188 -14.52 -5.78 -9.49
C PHE A 188 -13.10 -5.25 -9.26
N ALA A 189 -13.01 -4.14 -8.52
CA ALA A 189 -11.76 -3.50 -8.16
C ALA A 189 -11.32 -3.88 -6.75
N ILE A 190 -10.02 -3.91 -6.52
CA ILE A 190 -9.49 -4.11 -5.17
C ILE A 190 -9.66 -2.81 -4.38
N VAL A 191 -10.41 -2.89 -3.27
CA VAL A 191 -10.66 -1.79 -2.32
C VAL A 191 -9.64 -1.80 -1.20
N ARG A 192 -9.22 -3.00 -0.78
CA ARG A 192 -8.29 -3.19 0.34
C ARG A 192 -7.49 -4.46 0.16
N ILE A 193 -6.25 -4.42 0.65
CA ILE A 193 -5.38 -5.59 0.82
C ILE A 193 -4.87 -5.56 2.26
N ALA A 194 -4.88 -6.71 2.95
CA ALA A 194 -4.23 -6.86 4.25
C ALA A 194 -3.50 -8.19 4.33
N GLY A 195 -2.28 -8.19 4.84
CA GLY A 195 -1.49 -9.41 4.91
C GLY A 195 -0.07 -9.18 5.40
N HIS A 196 0.79 -10.12 5.10
CA HIS A 196 2.20 -10.06 5.41
C HIS A 196 3.03 -10.54 4.22
N PRO A 197 4.29 -10.07 4.06
CA PRO A 197 5.16 -10.52 2.98
C PRO A 197 5.36 -12.05 3.00
N ALA A 198 5.29 -12.69 1.84
CA ALA A 198 5.50 -14.14 1.69
C ALA A 198 6.92 -14.58 2.08
N LYS A 199 7.86 -13.64 2.09
CA LYS A 199 9.25 -13.87 2.49
C LYS A 199 9.64 -12.90 3.60
N LYS A 200 10.32 -13.39 4.63
CA LYS A 200 10.90 -12.53 5.68
C LYS A 200 11.80 -11.45 5.07
N LEU A 201 11.55 -10.19 5.45
CA LEU A 201 12.25 -9.03 4.89
C LEU A 201 13.70 -8.97 5.34
N SER A 202 13.99 -9.24 6.62
CA SER A 202 15.36 -9.30 7.16
C SER A 202 15.42 -10.04 8.50
N PHE A 203 16.62 -10.30 9.00
CA PHE A 203 16.84 -10.85 10.35
C PHE A 203 16.34 -9.91 11.46
N TRP A 204 16.39 -8.59 11.23
CA TRP A 204 16.01 -7.57 12.20
C TRP A 204 14.51 -7.30 12.26
N ILE A 205 13.78 -7.67 11.22
CA ILE A 205 12.32 -7.54 11.17
C ILE A 205 11.72 -8.89 11.56
N GLU A 206 11.16 -8.94 12.76
CA GLU A 206 10.54 -10.16 13.30
C GLU A 206 9.19 -10.42 12.64
N ARG A 207 8.41 -9.35 12.43
CA ARG A 207 7.10 -9.37 11.80
C ARG A 207 6.87 -8.07 11.03
N ALA A 208 6.20 -8.18 9.92
CA ALA A 208 5.69 -7.06 9.15
C ALA A 208 4.29 -7.43 8.65
N ASP A 209 3.28 -6.72 9.13
CA ASP A 209 1.91 -6.83 8.63
C ASP A 209 1.57 -5.53 7.93
N PHE A 210 0.85 -5.58 6.83
CA PHE A 210 0.48 -4.37 6.12
C PHE A 210 -1.01 -4.33 5.78
N VAL A 211 -1.50 -3.11 5.65
CA VAL A 211 -2.81 -2.79 5.11
C VAL A 211 -2.61 -1.75 4.02
N ARG A 212 -3.20 -1.98 2.86
CA ARG A 212 -3.28 -1.03 1.76
C ARG A 212 -4.73 -0.79 1.42
N GLU A 213 -5.13 0.46 1.35
CA GLU A 213 -6.47 0.88 1.00
C GLU A 213 -6.45 1.68 -0.30
N TYR A 214 -7.50 1.50 -1.08
CA TYR A 214 -7.69 2.18 -2.34
C TYR A 214 -8.91 3.12 -2.27
N GLN A 215 -8.92 4.12 -3.13
CA GLN A 215 -10.03 5.04 -3.34
C GLN A 215 -10.37 5.11 -4.82
N LYS A 216 -11.63 5.32 -5.11
CA LYS A 216 -12.10 5.54 -6.47
C LYS A 216 -11.95 7.01 -6.84
N ILE A 217 -11.20 7.28 -7.91
CA ILE A 217 -11.03 8.59 -8.55
C ILE A 217 -11.50 8.42 -9.98
N ASP A 218 -12.67 8.98 -10.29
CA ASP A 218 -13.39 8.73 -11.54
C ASP A 218 -13.60 7.22 -11.77
N GLU A 219 -13.05 6.62 -12.82
CA GLU A 219 -13.07 5.18 -13.11
C GLU A 219 -11.88 4.40 -12.53
N PHE A 220 -10.90 5.09 -11.94
CA PHE A 220 -9.65 4.48 -11.47
C PHE A 220 -9.69 4.21 -9.96
N TRP A 221 -9.11 3.07 -9.57
CA TRP A 221 -8.88 2.73 -8.18
C TRP A 221 -7.40 2.92 -7.85
N LEU A 222 -7.11 3.96 -7.08
CA LEU A 222 -5.76 4.39 -6.75
C LEU A 222 -5.50 4.28 -5.25
N PRO A 223 -4.25 4.06 -4.81
CA PRO A 223 -3.93 3.98 -3.39
C PRO A 223 -4.44 5.21 -2.62
N ARG A 224 -5.01 5.00 -1.45
CA ARG A 224 -5.42 6.04 -0.51
C ARG A 224 -4.47 6.11 0.68
N ARG A 225 -4.19 4.94 1.26
CA ARG A 225 -3.33 4.81 2.44
C ARG A 225 -2.66 3.44 2.46
N ASP A 226 -1.38 3.44 2.76
CA ASP A 226 -0.61 2.24 3.05
C ASP A 226 -0.09 2.32 4.49
N GLU A 227 -0.27 1.27 5.27
CA GLU A 227 0.32 1.13 6.59
C GLU A 227 1.04 -0.21 6.70
N THR A 228 2.29 -0.17 7.16
CA THR A 228 3.06 -1.37 7.46
C THR A 228 3.48 -1.34 8.93
N PHE A 229 2.95 -2.28 9.69
CA PHE A 229 3.26 -2.49 11.10
C PHE A 229 4.47 -3.39 11.22
N VAL A 230 5.59 -2.82 11.67
CA VAL A 230 6.87 -3.54 11.75
C VAL A 230 7.25 -3.78 13.20
N GLN A 231 7.54 -5.04 13.54
CA GLN A 231 8.22 -5.40 14.79
C GLN A 231 9.71 -5.47 14.50
N VAL A 232 10.45 -4.48 14.99
CA VAL A 232 11.91 -4.42 14.82
C VAL A 232 12.59 -4.93 16.08
N ARG A 233 13.47 -5.91 15.93
CA ARG A 233 14.24 -6.51 17.02
C ARG A 233 15.03 -5.43 17.76
N LEU A 234 14.90 -5.34 19.07
CA LEU A 234 15.48 -4.34 19.97
C LEU A 234 14.90 -2.92 19.88
N TYR A 235 14.10 -2.58 18.85
CA TYR A 235 13.54 -1.22 18.65
C TYR A 235 12.03 -1.13 18.81
N GLY A 236 11.38 -2.30 19.04
CA GLY A 236 9.95 -2.38 19.26
C GLY A 236 9.12 -2.16 17.98
N LYS A 237 7.86 -1.80 18.16
CA LYS A 237 6.91 -1.64 17.05
C LYS A 237 6.99 -0.24 16.45
N LYS A 238 6.95 -0.18 15.11
CA LYS A 238 6.87 1.04 14.32
C LYS A 238 5.83 0.86 13.22
N ILE A 239 5.31 1.97 12.74
CA ILE A 239 4.39 2.02 11.60
C ILE A 239 5.08 2.84 10.51
N LEU A 240 5.17 2.28 9.32
CA LEU A 240 5.46 3.00 8.09
C LEU A 240 4.11 3.33 7.46
N ALA A 241 3.77 4.61 7.38
CA ALA A 241 2.52 5.08 6.79
C ALA A 241 2.82 5.88 5.52
N ILE A 242 1.98 5.71 4.50
CA ILE A 242 1.98 6.49 3.27
C ILE A 242 0.55 6.97 3.05
N ASP A 243 0.34 8.28 3.08
CA ASP A 243 -0.93 8.89 2.69
C ASP A 243 -0.82 9.42 1.25
N HIS A 244 -1.88 9.19 0.47
CA HIS A 244 -1.98 9.58 -0.94
C HIS A 244 -3.18 10.51 -1.11
N GLN A 245 -2.92 11.74 -1.56
CA GLN A 245 -3.93 12.81 -1.65
C GLN A 245 -3.79 13.57 -2.97
N ASP A 246 -4.75 14.42 -3.26
CA ASP A 246 -4.73 15.40 -4.36
C ASP A 246 -4.40 14.78 -5.72
N TYR A 247 -5.11 13.70 -6.06
CA TYR A 247 -4.96 13.04 -7.34
C TYR A 247 -5.46 13.92 -8.50
N THR A 248 -4.66 13.98 -9.56
CA THR A 248 -5.06 14.42 -10.89
C THR A 248 -4.77 13.28 -11.85
N VAL A 249 -5.76 12.80 -12.57
CA VAL A 249 -5.65 11.63 -13.44
C VAL A 249 -5.89 12.02 -14.89
N ASN A 250 -5.05 11.50 -15.83
CA ASN A 250 -5.12 11.75 -17.27
C ASN A 250 -5.21 13.26 -17.62
N GLY A 251 -4.45 14.09 -16.89
CA GLY A 251 -4.46 15.53 -17.07
C GLY A 251 -5.79 16.22 -16.70
N MET A 252 -6.79 15.46 -16.29
CA MET A 252 -8.07 15.98 -15.79
C MET A 252 -7.90 16.35 -14.32
N SER A 253 -7.62 17.62 -14.08
CA SER A 253 -7.87 18.20 -12.75
C SER A 253 -9.38 18.10 -12.50
N ASN A 254 -9.80 17.62 -11.30
CA ASN A 254 -11.17 17.79 -10.81
C ASN A 254 -11.42 19.29 -10.57
N ARG A 255 -11.34 20.11 -11.62
CA ARG A 255 -11.96 21.42 -11.65
C ARG A 255 -13.46 21.15 -11.78
N VAL A 256 -14.17 21.28 -10.66
CA VAL A 256 -15.57 21.67 -10.71
C VAL A 256 -15.64 22.93 -11.56
N VAL A 257 -16.04 22.77 -12.82
CA VAL A 257 -16.37 23.89 -13.70
C VAL A 257 -17.65 24.45 -13.11
N LEU A 258 -17.51 25.47 -12.25
CA LEU A 258 -18.58 26.41 -11.98
C LEU A 258 -18.85 27.08 -13.32
N GLN A 259 -19.81 26.55 -14.08
CA GLN A 259 -20.43 27.25 -15.18
C GLN A 259 -21.16 28.45 -14.57
N THR A 260 -20.46 29.57 -14.52
CA THR A 260 -21.08 30.89 -14.44
C THR A 260 -21.88 31.04 -15.73
N SER A 261 -23.18 30.78 -15.67
CA SER A 261 -24.12 31.25 -16.65
C SER A 261 -24.09 32.78 -16.62
N ALA A 262 -23.25 33.38 -17.45
CA ALA A 262 -23.38 34.77 -17.82
C ALA A 262 -24.65 34.93 -18.63
N GLY A 263 -25.67 35.42 -17.99
CA GLY A 263 -26.84 35.91 -18.68
C GLY A 263 -26.44 37.02 -19.64
N SER A 264 -26.82 36.86 -20.87
CA SER A 264 -26.86 37.96 -21.85
C SER A 264 -28.25 38.52 -21.95
N PHE A 265 -28.32 39.79 -21.84
CA PHE A 265 -29.50 40.63 -22.12
C PHE A 265 -29.96 40.43 -23.55
#